data_3b668ae679a1d3221f6470591102cc7a
#
_entry.id   3b668ae679a1d3221f6470591102cc7a
#
_cell.length_a   1.000
_cell.length_b   1.000
_cell.length_c   1.000
_cell.angle_alpha   90.00
_cell.angle_beta   90.00
_cell.angle_gamma   90.00
#
_symmetry.space_group_name_H-M   'P 1'
#
loop_
_entity.id
_entity.type
_entity.pdbx_description
1 polymer ?
#
loop_
_entity_poly.entity_id
_entity_poly.type
_entity_poly.pdbx_seq_one_letter_code
_entity_poly.pdbx_strand_id
1 'polypeptide(L)'
;TLFRSQTILDAIDALMGSGCSRIGFIGGLGNIMGKHEYPEDIRTFAFRNWALRLGLDAQGLVYADGPFTVENGRLQGRQLVQDHADDLPDAVIVAADPLAVGVLQAFATENVMVPRDIKVISINNQEIAKYTSPALSSYDISQDELAKAAVLMLAEALTADRKISQHMRISTSLVARDSFTPQN
;
A
#
# COMPACT_ATOMS: atom_id res chain seq x y z
N THR A 1 14.27 2.04 -0.81
CA THR A 1 13.59 1.02 -1.65
C THR A 1 13.20 -0.21 -0.82
N LEU A 2 14.06 -0.72 0.02
CA LEU A 2 13.82 -1.95 0.80
C LEU A 2 12.69 -1.80 1.84
N PHE A 3 12.47 -0.61 2.39
CA PHE A 3 11.42 -0.43 3.39
C PHE A 3 9.99 -0.62 2.81
N ARG A 4 9.75 -0.18 1.57
CA ARG A 4 8.44 -0.35 0.92
C ARG A 4 8.11 -1.82 0.66
N SER A 5 9.11 -2.64 0.34
CA SER A 5 8.94 -4.08 0.20
C SER A 5 8.62 -4.76 1.54
N GLN A 6 9.25 -4.32 2.64
CA GLN A 6 8.95 -4.82 3.97
C GLN A 6 7.54 -4.43 4.42
N THR A 7 7.12 -3.18 4.19
CA THR A 7 5.76 -2.73 4.51
C THR A 7 4.68 -3.56 3.82
N ILE A 8 4.93 -3.96 2.56
CA ILE A 8 4.01 -4.85 1.84
C ILE A 8 3.95 -6.23 2.50
N LEU A 9 5.10 -6.79 2.90
CA LEU A 9 5.13 -8.06 3.62
C LEU A 9 4.39 -7.96 4.95
N ASP A 10 4.66 -6.92 5.73
CA ASP A 10 4.00 -6.68 7.02
C ASP A 10 2.47 -6.55 6.86
N ALA A 11 2.01 -5.91 5.77
CA ALA A 11 0.59 -5.80 5.46
C ALA A 11 -0.04 -7.16 5.07
N ILE A 12 0.66 -7.96 4.29
CA ILE A 12 0.24 -9.33 3.96
C ILE A 12 0.15 -10.17 5.23
N ASP A 13 1.19 -10.14 6.07
CA ASP A 13 1.25 -10.92 7.32
C ASP A 13 0.12 -10.53 8.28
N ALA A 14 -0.19 -9.22 8.40
CA ALA A 14 -1.30 -8.73 9.22
C ALA A 14 -2.67 -9.26 8.73
N LEU A 15 -2.88 -9.27 7.41
CA LEU A 15 -4.10 -9.77 6.80
C LEU A 15 -4.22 -11.29 6.93
N MET A 16 -3.15 -12.03 6.65
CA MET A 16 -3.12 -13.49 6.82
C MET A 16 -3.35 -13.88 8.28
N GLY A 17 -2.72 -13.18 9.22
CA GLY A 17 -2.93 -13.37 10.65
C GLY A 17 -4.37 -13.11 11.10
N SER A 18 -5.15 -12.36 10.31
CA SER A 18 -6.58 -12.11 10.52
C SER A 18 -7.48 -13.03 9.68
N GLY A 19 -6.94 -14.12 9.14
CA GLY A 19 -7.66 -15.16 8.41
C GLY A 19 -7.92 -14.87 6.94
N CYS A 20 -7.32 -13.81 6.36
CA CYS A 20 -7.43 -13.54 4.93
C CYS A 20 -6.50 -14.48 4.14
N SER A 21 -7.03 -15.13 3.14
CA SER A 21 -6.30 -16.03 2.23
C SER A 21 -6.23 -15.48 0.80
N ARG A 22 -7.24 -14.76 0.39
CA ARG A 22 -7.36 -14.16 -0.92
C ARG A 22 -7.17 -12.65 -0.81
N ILE A 23 -5.98 -12.17 -1.19
CA ILE A 23 -5.58 -10.78 -0.99
C ILE A 23 -5.26 -10.14 -2.34
N GLY A 24 -5.94 -9.01 -2.62
CA GLY A 24 -5.70 -8.21 -3.81
C GLY A 24 -4.74 -7.04 -3.55
N PHE A 25 -4.30 -6.40 -4.63
CA PHE A 25 -3.45 -5.22 -4.58
C PHE A 25 -3.92 -4.17 -5.60
N ILE A 26 -4.06 -2.94 -5.12
CA ILE A 26 -4.32 -1.78 -5.97
C ILE A 26 -3.14 -0.82 -5.87
N GLY A 27 -2.51 -0.54 -7.01
CA GLY A 27 -1.35 0.32 -7.11
C GLY A 27 -1.45 1.34 -8.23
N GLY A 28 -0.30 1.80 -8.69
CA GLY A 28 -0.20 2.73 -9.80
C GLY A 28 1.18 2.67 -10.45
N LEU A 29 1.31 3.32 -11.58
CA LEU A 29 2.60 3.48 -12.25
C LEU A 29 3.39 4.59 -11.57
N GLY A 30 4.41 4.20 -10.82
CA GLY A 30 5.37 5.11 -10.23
C GLY A 30 6.40 5.52 -11.27
N ASN A 31 6.35 6.77 -11.72
CA ASN A 31 7.40 7.30 -12.58
C ASN A 31 8.62 7.64 -11.73
N ILE A 32 9.38 6.62 -11.34
CA ILE A 32 10.58 6.79 -10.55
C ILE A 32 11.71 7.22 -11.49
N MET A 33 11.94 8.53 -11.58
CA MET A 33 13.11 9.18 -12.16
C MET A 33 13.35 8.97 -13.67
N GLY A 34 12.31 8.70 -14.48
CA GLY A 34 12.45 8.65 -15.95
C GLY A 34 13.38 7.54 -16.46
N LYS A 35 13.74 6.58 -15.64
CA LYS A 35 14.54 5.42 -16.05
C LYS A 35 13.61 4.28 -16.35
N HIS A 36 13.73 3.73 -17.58
CA HIS A 36 12.99 2.56 -18.03
C HIS A 36 13.39 1.24 -17.34
N GLU A 37 14.30 1.28 -16.38
CA GLU A 37 14.80 0.11 -15.66
C GLU A 37 13.80 -0.55 -14.73
N TYR A 38 12.74 0.19 -14.34
CA TYR A 38 11.68 -0.31 -13.45
C TYR A 38 10.31 -0.05 -14.08
N PRO A 39 9.83 -0.97 -14.92
CA PRO A 39 8.54 -0.82 -15.60
C PRO A 39 7.34 -0.87 -14.62
N GLU A 40 7.56 -1.30 -13.39
CA GLU A 40 6.54 -1.48 -12.36
C GLU A 40 6.93 -0.73 -11.08
N ASP A 41 5.95 -0.19 -10.34
CA ASP A 41 6.21 0.41 -9.03
C ASP A 41 6.73 -0.66 -8.06
N ILE A 42 7.69 -0.27 -7.21
CA ILE A 42 8.34 -1.19 -6.27
C ILE A 42 7.36 -1.89 -5.30
N ARG A 43 6.24 -1.26 -4.99
CA ARG A 43 5.20 -1.84 -4.11
C ARG A 43 4.45 -2.94 -4.83
N THR A 44 4.10 -2.73 -6.10
CA THR A 44 3.46 -3.74 -6.96
C THR A 44 4.39 -4.94 -7.15
N PHE A 45 5.65 -4.68 -7.48
CA PHE A 45 6.68 -5.73 -7.59
C PHE A 45 6.83 -6.51 -6.27
N ALA A 46 6.89 -5.81 -5.13
CA ALA A 46 7.00 -6.44 -3.82
C ALA A 46 5.78 -7.32 -3.52
N PHE A 47 4.56 -6.83 -3.81
CA PHE A 47 3.35 -7.61 -3.59
C PHE A 47 3.36 -8.90 -4.42
N ARG A 48 3.62 -8.82 -5.74
CA ARG A 48 3.69 -10.01 -6.61
C ARG A 48 4.72 -11.02 -6.13
N ASN A 49 5.90 -10.55 -5.72
CA ASN A 49 6.98 -11.42 -5.24
C ASN A 49 6.59 -12.11 -3.92
N TRP A 50 6.03 -11.39 -2.95
CA TRP A 50 5.62 -11.97 -1.68
C TRP A 50 4.40 -12.88 -1.83
N ALA A 51 3.41 -12.49 -2.63
CA ALA A 51 2.24 -13.32 -2.94
C ALA A 51 2.68 -14.69 -3.51
N LEU A 52 3.59 -14.67 -4.48
CA LEU A 52 4.13 -15.90 -5.06
C LEU A 52 4.85 -16.78 -4.02
N ARG A 53 5.71 -16.17 -3.18
CA ARG A 53 6.50 -16.90 -2.17
C ARG A 53 5.66 -17.49 -1.06
N LEU A 54 4.58 -16.81 -0.68
CA LEU A 54 3.68 -17.21 0.40
C LEU A 54 2.53 -18.10 -0.11
N GLY A 55 2.43 -18.30 -1.42
CA GLY A 55 1.38 -19.10 -2.03
C GLY A 55 -0.02 -18.47 -1.89
N LEU A 56 -0.09 -17.12 -1.88
CA LEU A 56 -1.38 -16.43 -1.81
C LEU A 56 -2.16 -16.57 -3.12
N ASP A 57 -3.48 -16.71 -3.01
CA ASP A 57 -4.37 -16.57 -4.15
C ASP A 57 -4.55 -15.09 -4.50
N ALA A 58 -3.67 -14.61 -5.37
CA ALA A 58 -3.66 -13.24 -5.89
C ALA A 58 -3.80 -13.19 -7.41
N GLN A 59 -4.15 -14.31 -8.03
CA GLN A 59 -4.30 -14.39 -9.49
C GLN A 59 -5.47 -13.50 -9.94
N GLY A 60 -5.18 -12.58 -10.88
CA GLY A 60 -6.19 -11.62 -11.36
C GLY A 60 -6.55 -10.50 -10.39
N LEU A 61 -5.91 -10.43 -9.21
CA LEU A 61 -6.22 -9.47 -8.15
C LEU A 61 -5.23 -8.29 -8.05
N VAL A 62 -4.40 -8.07 -9.06
CA VAL A 62 -3.42 -6.97 -9.07
C VAL A 62 -3.79 -5.92 -10.12
N TYR A 63 -4.24 -4.78 -9.64
CA TYR A 63 -4.61 -3.60 -10.43
C TYR A 63 -3.58 -2.51 -10.16
N ALA A 64 -2.71 -2.20 -11.12
CA ALA A 64 -1.56 -1.33 -10.88
C ALA A 64 -1.25 -0.37 -12.02
N ASP A 65 -2.27 0.09 -12.70
CA ASP A 65 -2.17 1.03 -13.81
C ASP A 65 -2.47 2.47 -13.38
N GLY A 66 -1.97 3.44 -14.17
CA GLY A 66 -2.27 4.85 -14.00
C GLY A 66 -1.63 5.52 -12.77
N PRO A 67 -1.99 6.78 -12.50
CA PRO A 67 -1.37 7.59 -11.46
C PRO A 67 -1.90 7.27 -10.06
N PHE A 68 -1.14 7.69 -9.02
CA PHE A 68 -1.55 7.58 -7.61
C PHE A 68 -2.57 8.67 -7.21
N THR A 69 -3.75 8.65 -7.81
CA THR A 69 -4.82 9.63 -7.58
C THR A 69 -6.10 8.97 -7.08
N VAL A 70 -6.96 9.77 -6.46
CA VAL A 70 -8.30 9.32 -6.00
C VAL A 70 -9.12 8.78 -7.17
N GLU A 71 -9.10 9.47 -8.32
CA GLU A 71 -9.86 9.05 -9.50
C GLU A 71 -9.40 7.70 -10.02
N ASN A 72 -8.09 7.46 -10.11
CA ASN A 72 -7.57 6.17 -10.53
C ASN A 72 -7.91 5.06 -9.52
N GLY A 73 -7.86 5.36 -8.23
CA GLY A 73 -8.31 4.42 -7.20
C GLY A 73 -9.77 4.05 -7.35
N ARG A 74 -10.63 5.02 -7.69
CA ARG A 74 -12.05 4.79 -7.96
C ARG A 74 -12.28 3.89 -9.17
N LEU A 75 -11.52 4.10 -10.25
CA LEU A 75 -11.61 3.27 -11.46
C LEU A 75 -11.19 1.82 -11.17
N GLN A 76 -10.01 1.64 -10.54
CA GLN A 76 -9.48 0.31 -10.25
C GLN A 76 -10.30 -0.43 -9.19
N GLY A 77 -10.80 0.28 -8.16
CA GLY A 77 -11.69 -0.30 -7.17
C GLY A 77 -13.00 -0.81 -7.78
N ARG A 78 -13.60 -0.04 -8.69
CA ARG A 78 -14.77 -0.47 -9.45
C ARG A 78 -14.48 -1.69 -10.32
N GLN A 79 -13.35 -1.67 -11.03
CA GLN A 79 -12.95 -2.77 -11.88
C GLN A 79 -12.78 -4.06 -11.07
N LEU A 80 -12.11 -3.99 -9.91
CA LEU A 80 -11.97 -5.13 -9.01
C LEU A 80 -13.32 -5.73 -8.63
N VAL A 81 -14.30 -4.90 -8.26
CA VAL A 81 -15.64 -5.39 -7.90
C VAL A 81 -16.35 -6.02 -9.09
N GLN A 82 -16.23 -5.43 -10.28
CA GLN A 82 -16.87 -5.96 -11.49
C GLN A 82 -16.24 -7.28 -11.95
N ASP A 83 -14.92 -7.40 -11.90
CA ASP A 83 -14.20 -8.60 -12.31
C ASP A 83 -14.42 -9.77 -11.33
N HIS A 84 -14.75 -9.48 -10.07
CA HIS A 84 -14.88 -10.45 -8.98
C HIS A 84 -16.22 -10.36 -8.23
N ALA A 85 -17.30 -9.98 -8.92
CA ALA A 85 -18.61 -9.76 -8.31
C ALA A 85 -19.14 -10.94 -7.50
N ASP A 86 -18.89 -12.17 -7.97
CA ASP A 86 -19.32 -13.40 -7.32
C ASP A 86 -18.31 -13.97 -6.31
N ASP A 87 -17.09 -13.43 -6.29
CA ASP A 87 -15.99 -13.95 -5.46
C ASP A 87 -14.98 -12.84 -5.14
N LEU A 88 -15.39 -11.90 -4.28
CA LEU A 88 -14.54 -10.80 -3.83
C LEU A 88 -13.32 -11.32 -3.04
N PRO A 89 -12.15 -10.66 -3.13
CA PRO A 89 -11.05 -10.97 -2.24
C PRO A 89 -11.39 -10.62 -0.78
N ASP A 90 -10.79 -11.35 0.18
CA ASP A 90 -10.96 -11.09 1.62
C ASP A 90 -10.45 -9.70 2.01
N ALA A 91 -9.41 -9.24 1.30
CA ALA A 91 -8.78 -7.96 1.57
C ALA A 91 -8.08 -7.39 0.33
N VAL A 92 -7.85 -6.08 0.35
CA VAL A 92 -7.02 -5.39 -0.63
C VAL A 92 -6.00 -4.49 0.07
N ILE A 93 -4.74 -4.59 -0.38
CA ILE A 93 -3.68 -3.65 -0.02
C ILE A 93 -3.64 -2.56 -1.09
N VAL A 94 -3.74 -1.31 -0.68
CA VAL A 94 -3.70 -0.16 -1.57
C VAL A 94 -2.40 0.59 -1.38
N ALA A 95 -1.68 0.82 -2.46
CA ALA A 95 -0.30 1.32 -2.43
C ALA A 95 -0.13 2.74 -1.87
N ALA A 96 -1.20 3.54 -1.78
CA ALA A 96 -1.17 4.89 -1.22
C ALA A 96 -2.56 5.37 -0.80
N ASP A 97 -2.63 6.22 0.24
CA ASP A 97 -3.89 6.72 0.78
C ASP A 97 -4.78 7.46 -0.25
N PRO A 98 -4.27 8.29 -1.17
CA PRO A 98 -5.11 8.88 -2.20
C PRO A 98 -5.82 7.85 -3.10
N LEU A 99 -5.13 6.76 -3.49
CA LEU A 99 -5.77 5.65 -4.18
C LEU A 99 -6.86 5.00 -3.31
N ALA A 100 -6.56 4.75 -2.03
CA ALA A 100 -7.48 4.09 -1.11
C ALA A 100 -8.76 4.90 -0.88
N VAL A 101 -8.69 6.23 -0.87
CA VAL A 101 -9.89 7.10 -0.85
C VAL A 101 -10.80 6.76 -2.03
N GLY A 102 -10.23 6.67 -3.23
CA GLY A 102 -10.98 6.31 -4.44
C GLY A 102 -11.56 4.89 -4.39
N VAL A 103 -10.78 3.94 -3.90
CA VAL A 103 -11.20 2.54 -3.72
C VAL A 103 -12.39 2.46 -2.77
N LEU A 104 -12.34 3.13 -1.62
CA LEU A 104 -13.45 3.17 -0.66
C LEU A 104 -14.71 3.79 -1.28
N GLN A 105 -14.57 4.85 -2.08
CA GLN A 105 -15.70 5.45 -2.81
C GLN A 105 -16.30 4.48 -3.83
N ALA A 106 -15.47 3.73 -4.57
CA ALA A 106 -15.94 2.73 -5.50
C ALA A 106 -16.71 1.61 -4.77
N PHE A 107 -16.14 1.07 -3.70
CA PHE A 107 -16.77 0.03 -2.90
C PHE A 107 -18.13 0.48 -2.34
N ALA A 108 -18.19 1.69 -1.78
CA ALA A 108 -19.46 2.24 -1.30
C ALA A 108 -20.50 2.38 -2.43
N THR A 109 -20.09 2.79 -3.65
CA THR A 109 -20.99 2.91 -4.82
C THR A 109 -21.50 1.55 -5.29
N GLU A 110 -20.67 0.53 -5.24
CA GLU A 110 -21.00 -0.84 -5.62
C GLU A 110 -21.64 -1.66 -4.47
N ASN A 111 -21.97 -1.02 -3.33
CA ASN A 111 -22.56 -1.64 -2.14
C ASN A 111 -21.68 -2.71 -1.48
N VAL A 112 -20.35 -2.64 -1.65
CA VAL A 112 -19.38 -3.48 -0.97
C VAL A 112 -18.99 -2.83 0.35
N MET A 113 -19.25 -3.50 1.47
CA MET A 113 -19.04 -2.95 2.81
C MET A 113 -17.62 -3.26 3.33
N VAL A 114 -16.92 -2.21 3.72
CA VAL A 114 -15.61 -2.30 4.36
C VAL A 114 -15.79 -2.09 5.88
N PRO A 115 -15.27 -2.95 6.75
CA PRO A 115 -14.40 -4.13 6.49
C PRO A 115 -15.16 -5.45 6.35
N ARG A 116 -16.52 -5.45 6.32
CA ARG A 116 -17.35 -6.66 6.40
C ARG A 116 -17.14 -7.61 5.22
N ASP A 117 -17.24 -7.06 3.99
CA ASP A 117 -17.18 -7.84 2.75
C ASP A 117 -15.74 -7.90 2.21
N ILE A 118 -14.99 -6.83 2.40
CA ILE A 118 -13.58 -6.72 2.03
C ILE A 118 -12.83 -5.81 3.01
N LYS A 119 -11.66 -6.21 3.47
CA LYS A 119 -10.80 -5.40 4.31
C LYS A 119 -9.88 -4.53 3.46
N VAL A 120 -9.54 -3.33 3.94
CA VAL A 120 -8.67 -2.40 3.21
C VAL A 120 -7.54 -1.92 4.11
N ILE A 121 -6.29 -2.10 3.64
CA ILE A 121 -5.09 -1.51 4.24
C ILE A 121 -4.42 -0.62 3.20
N SER A 122 -3.97 0.56 3.62
CA SER A 122 -3.22 1.48 2.77
C SER A 122 -1.80 1.74 3.30
N ILE A 123 -1.07 2.63 2.63
CA ILE A 123 0.30 3.02 2.96
C ILE A 123 0.42 4.54 2.90
N ASN A 124 1.16 5.11 3.80
CA ASN A 124 1.64 6.46 4.06
C ASN A 124 1.04 7.12 5.29
N ASN A 125 -0.13 6.70 5.78
CA ASN A 125 -0.86 7.29 6.92
C ASN A 125 -0.99 8.82 6.80
N GLN A 126 -1.37 9.29 5.62
CA GLN A 126 -1.65 10.71 5.41
C GLN A 126 -2.88 11.15 6.20
N GLU A 127 -2.98 12.44 6.50
CA GLU A 127 -4.06 13.03 7.29
C GLU A 127 -5.46 12.63 6.79
N ILE A 128 -5.63 12.50 5.47
CA ILE A 128 -6.90 12.09 4.85
C ILE A 128 -7.40 10.72 5.32
N ALA A 129 -6.51 9.82 5.70
CA ALA A 129 -6.87 8.47 6.16
C ALA A 129 -7.78 8.45 7.39
N LYS A 130 -7.72 9.50 8.21
CA LYS A 130 -8.56 9.65 9.41
C LYS A 130 -10.01 10.03 9.07
N TYR A 131 -10.21 10.66 7.93
CA TYR A 131 -11.48 11.30 7.56
C TYR A 131 -12.24 10.55 6.47
N THR A 132 -11.79 9.37 6.08
CA THR A 132 -12.55 8.47 5.21
C THR A 132 -13.67 7.78 6.01
N SER A 133 -14.66 7.24 5.30
CA SER A 133 -15.70 6.41 5.89
C SER A 133 -15.79 5.08 5.13
N PRO A 134 -15.39 3.96 5.78
CA PRO A 134 -14.79 3.85 7.12
C PRO A 134 -13.41 4.53 7.21
N ALA A 135 -12.97 4.85 8.45
CA ALA A 135 -11.62 5.41 8.67
C ALA A 135 -10.56 4.39 8.23
N LEU A 136 -9.58 4.87 7.46
CA LEU A 136 -8.65 4.02 6.72
C LEU A 136 -7.47 3.57 7.58
N SER A 137 -7.29 2.26 7.73
CA SER A 137 -6.10 1.64 8.30
C SER A 137 -4.93 1.79 7.33
N SER A 138 -3.84 2.36 7.79
CA SER A 138 -2.71 2.68 6.92
C SER A 138 -1.38 2.50 7.63
N TYR A 139 -0.37 2.04 6.90
CA TYR A 139 0.99 1.98 7.41
C TYR A 139 1.61 3.36 7.46
N ASP A 140 1.99 3.79 8.65
CA ASP A 140 2.79 5.00 8.86
C ASP A 140 4.22 4.75 8.43
N ILE A 141 4.71 5.59 7.53
CA ILE A 141 6.07 5.56 7.02
C ILE A 141 7.00 6.51 7.77
N SER A 142 6.55 7.10 8.87
CA SER A 142 7.32 8.02 9.71
C SER A 142 7.98 9.15 8.89
N GLN A 143 7.18 9.91 8.13
CA GLN A 143 7.66 10.94 7.18
C GLN A 143 8.59 11.96 7.84
N ASP A 144 8.28 12.38 9.08
CA ASP A 144 9.11 13.34 9.83
C ASP A 144 10.49 12.76 10.16
N GLU A 145 10.55 11.50 10.56
CA GLU A 145 11.83 10.83 10.84
C GLU A 145 12.63 10.60 9.56
N LEU A 146 11.95 10.28 8.44
CA LEU A 146 12.58 10.20 7.13
C LEU A 146 13.19 11.55 6.72
N ALA A 147 12.46 12.65 6.91
CA ALA A 147 12.95 13.99 6.58
C ALA A 147 14.16 14.38 7.45
N LYS A 148 14.08 14.16 8.78
CA LYS A 148 15.20 14.41 9.70
C LYS A 148 16.43 13.60 9.32
N ALA A 149 16.27 12.30 9.07
CA ALA A 149 17.34 11.41 8.68
C ALA A 149 18.01 11.86 7.38
N ALA A 150 17.21 12.25 6.38
CA ALA A 150 17.73 12.75 5.10
C ALA A 150 18.57 14.01 5.28
N VAL A 151 18.12 14.97 6.10
CA VAL A 151 18.87 16.21 6.39
C VAL A 151 20.18 15.90 7.12
N LEU A 152 20.15 15.03 8.12
CA LEU A 152 21.36 14.63 8.86
C LEU A 152 22.38 13.94 7.94
N MET A 153 21.95 12.98 7.13
CA MET A 153 22.81 12.30 6.16
C MET A 153 23.39 13.26 5.13
N LEU A 154 22.61 14.24 4.68
CA LEU A 154 23.10 15.26 3.74
C LEU A 154 24.16 16.14 4.42
N ALA A 155 23.93 16.62 5.65
CA ALA A 155 24.88 17.43 6.40
C ALA A 155 26.19 16.68 6.62
N GLU A 156 26.14 15.40 6.99
CA GLU A 156 27.32 14.56 7.14
C GLU A 156 28.07 14.38 5.81
N ALA A 157 27.34 14.11 4.71
CA ALA A 157 27.96 13.93 3.40
C ALA A 157 28.65 15.20 2.88
N LEU A 158 28.14 16.39 3.23
CA LEU A 158 28.75 17.67 2.84
C LEU A 158 30.01 18.02 3.66
N THR A 159 30.14 17.48 4.88
CA THR A 159 31.28 17.76 5.79
C THR A 159 32.32 16.65 5.78
N ALA A 160 32.06 15.51 5.20
CA ALA A 160 32.96 14.37 5.19
C ALA A 160 34.09 14.55 4.15
N ASP A 161 35.31 14.25 4.55
CA ASP A 161 36.48 14.25 3.66
C ASP A 161 36.53 13.10 2.66
N ARG A 162 35.56 12.18 2.75
CA ARG A 162 35.46 11.00 1.89
C ARG A 162 34.02 10.73 1.45
N LYS A 163 33.87 10.11 0.29
CA LYS A 163 32.55 9.61 -0.14
C LYS A 163 32.12 8.46 0.77
N ILE A 164 31.02 8.66 1.48
CA ILE A 164 30.36 7.65 2.31
C ILE A 164 29.08 7.23 1.61
N SER A 165 28.89 5.93 1.39
CA SER A 165 27.61 5.37 0.98
C SER A 165 26.91 4.77 2.19
N GLN A 166 25.79 5.36 2.59
CA GLN A 166 24.99 4.92 3.72
C GLN A 166 23.58 4.60 3.30
N HIS A 167 23.00 3.56 3.89
CA HIS A 167 21.61 3.20 3.72
C HIS A 167 20.93 3.18 5.10
N MET A 168 20.04 4.15 5.34
CA MET A 168 19.21 4.16 6.53
C MET A 168 17.85 3.54 6.23
N ARG A 169 17.36 2.70 7.14
CA ARG A 169 16.02 2.11 7.09
C ARG A 169 15.24 2.59 8.30
N ILE A 170 14.04 3.10 8.04
CA ILE A 170 13.09 3.51 9.08
C ILE A 170 11.94 2.52 9.05
N SER A 171 11.58 1.98 10.20
CA SER A 171 10.49 1.02 10.34
C SER A 171 9.15 1.70 10.11
N THR A 172 8.21 0.94 9.56
CA THR A 172 6.82 1.34 9.40
C THR A 172 5.98 0.67 10.48
N SER A 173 4.83 1.24 10.82
CA SER A 173 3.88 0.66 11.76
C SER A 173 2.46 0.81 11.24
N LEU A 174 1.63 -0.21 11.48
CA LEU A 174 0.22 -0.14 11.12
C LEU A 174 -0.53 0.76 12.12
N VAL A 175 -1.20 1.77 11.61
CA VAL A 175 -2.20 2.55 12.33
C VAL A 175 -3.56 1.96 12.00
N ALA A 176 -4.01 1.03 12.83
CA ALA A 176 -5.28 0.36 12.66
C ALA A 176 -6.45 1.33 12.92
N ARG A 177 -7.46 1.26 12.03
CA ARG A 177 -8.73 2.00 12.08
C ARG A 177 -9.87 1.08 11.64
N ASP A 178 -10.97 1.68 11.19
CA ASP A 178 -12.22 0.94 10.90
C ASP A 178 -12.14 0.05 9.66
N SER A 179 -11.29 0.37 8.66
CA SER A 179 -11.19 -0.40 7.43
C SER A 179 -10.48 -1.76 7.59
N PHE A 180 -9.70 -1.90 8.68
CA PHE A 180 -9.07 -3.14 9.10
C PHE A 180 -8.56 -3.04 10.54
N THR A 181 -8.89 -4.00 11.37
CA THR A 181 -8.33 -4.17 12.71
C THR A 181 -7.73 -5.57 12.82
N PRO A 182 -6.44 -5.71 13.17
CA PRO A 182 -5.83 -7.01 13.42
C PRO A 182 -6.60 -7.77 14.50
N GLN A 183 -6.79 -9.07 14.32
CA GLN A 183 -7.26 -9.93 15.39
C GLN A 183 -6.06 -10.28 16.29
N ASN A 184 -6.21 -10.09 17.59
CA ASN A 184 -5.20 -10.45 18.59
C ASN A 184 -5.12 -11.96 18.76
#